data_4ce6d7a1817a6359eb01a4acdebb38d6
#
_entry.id   4ce6d7a1817a6359eb01a4acdebb38d6
#
_cell.length_a   1.000
_cell.length_b   1.000
_cell.length_c   1.000
_cell.angle_alpha   90.00
_cell.angle_beta   90.00
_cell.angle_gamma   90.00
#
_symmetry.space_group_name_H-M   'P 1'
#
loop_
_entity.id
_entity.type
_entity.pdbx_description
1 polymer ?
#
loop_
_entity_poly.entity_id
_entity_poly.type
_entity_poly.pdbx_seq_one_letter_code
_entity_poly.pdbx_strand_id
1 'polypeptide(L)'
;MPVRKSPSSIARLRLPQYLLAFLAMFAAPLPARSQAPSPPPQPQYPPGNEFGVWGGYSVGNAQLIGIETNRQLGEFALRYGRTLFDKPHVALQYTLDVIPVETVRQYSYAVCMPTPNQIAYCTNGRETVYGGGVNPIGLKLNFRREHRFQPFIASTAGFVASVRPVPVDVPGGTQFNFTFDWQAGVDLFNSSRDRAWRFGYKYQHISNAYRHDFNPGVDFQVIFLSYSFFK
;
A
#
# COMPACT_ATOMS: atom_id res chain seq x y z
N MET A 1 4.66 -19.85 51.04
CA MET A 1 5.19 -20.16 49.72
C MET A 1 5.36 -18.84 48.97
N PRO A 2 6.56 -18.38 48.61
CA PRO A 2 6.76 -17.13 47.91
C PRO A 2 6.63 -17.32 46.40
N VAL A 3 5.80 -16.47 45.79
CA VAL A 3 5.59 -16.41 44.34
C VAL A 3 6.81 -15.77 43.68
N ARG A 4 7.48 -16.51 42.84
CA ARG A 4 8.65 -16.10 42.06
C ARG A 4 8.17 -15.25 40.85
N LYS A 5 8.48 -13.94 40.85
CA LYS A 5 8.28 -13.06 39.67
C LYS A 5 9.33 -13.42 38.63
N SER A 6 8.84 -13.76 37.43
CA SER A 6 9.63 -13.94 36.22
C SER A 6 10.05 -12.57 35.65
N PRO A 7 11.29 -12.38 35.18
CA PRO A 7 11.71 -11.14 34.58
C PRO A 7 11.16 -11.05 33.14
N SER A 8 10.51 -9.91 32.82
CA SER A 8 10.06 -9.55 31.48
C SER A 8 11.26 -9.41 30.54
N SER A 9 11.37 -10.28 29.57
CA SER A 9 12.30 -10.14 28.46
C SER A 9 11.85 -9.01 27.55
N ILE A 10 12.59 -7.91 27.56
CA ILE A 10 12.44 -6.82 26.58
C ILE A 10 12.91 -7.38 25.24
N ALA A 11 11.95 -7.70 24.37
CA ALA A 11 12.21 -8.05 22.99
C ALA A 11 12.84 -6.83 22.30
N ARG A 12 14.14 -6.90 22.01
CA ARG A 12 14.82 -5.90 21.17
C ARG A 12 14.24 -6.00 19.75
N LEU A 13 13.50 -4.99 19.32
CA LEU A 13 13.10 -4.82 17.94
C LEU A 13 14.37 -4.76 17.07
N ARG A 14 14.67 -5.84 16.37
CA ARG A 14 15.65 -5.81 15.30
C ARG A 14 14.96 -5.22 14.09
N LEU A 15 15.21 -3.94 13.79
CA LEU A 15 14.84 -3.38 12.47
C LEU A 15 15.41 -4.29 11.38
N PRO A 16 14.63 -4.72 10.42
CA PRO A 16 15.13 -5.58 9.35
C PRO A 16 16.19 -4.83 8.55
N GLN A 17 17.36 -5.45 8.38
CA GLN A 17 18.53 -4.92 7.67
C GLN A 17 18.22 -4.47 6.23
N TYR A 18 17.11 -4.87 5.69
CA TYR A 18 16.61 -4.51 4.36
C TYR A 18 16.17 -3.05 4.21
N LEU A 19 15.78 -2.38 5.32
CA LEU A 19 15.39 -0.97 5.27
C LEU A 19 16.61 -0.06 5.02
N LEU A 20 17.76 -0.44 5.57
CA LEU A 20 19.02 0.26 5.35
C LEU A 20 19.57 0.09 3.91
N ALA A 21 19.37 -1.08 3.30
CA ALA A 21 19.78 -1.34 1.92
C ALA A 21 18.96 -0.50 0.92
N PHE A 22 17.69 -0.25 1.21
CA PHE A 22 16.82 0.56 0.33
C PHE A 22 17.18 2.06 0.38
N LEU A 23 17.57 2.58 1.55
CA LEU A 23 18.06 3.96 1.66
C LEU A 23 19.44 4.16 1.01
N ALA A 24 20.31 3.17 1.02
CA ALA A 24 21.65 3.25 0.42
C ALA A 24 21.63 3.36 -1.12
N MET A 25 20.59 2.86 -1.80
CA MET A 25 20.44 3.00 -3.26
C MET A 25 20.21 4.44 -3.72
N PHE A 26 19.82 5.34 -2.84
CA PHE A 26 19.58 6.75 -3.18
C PHE A 26 20.78 7.67 -2.89
N ALA A 27 21.83 7.16 -2.27
CA ALA A 27 23.01 7.92 -1.83
C ALA A 27 24.22 7.85 -2.78
N ALA A 28 24.05 7.36 -4.02
CA ALA A 28 25.15 7.31 -4.98
C ALA A 28 25.67 8.73 -5.30
N PRO A 29 26.98 9.03 -5.17
CA PRO A 29 27.53 10.32 -5.50
C PRO A 29 27.34 10.61 -7.00
N LEU A 30 26.78 11.77 -7.30
CA LEU A 30 26.62 12.23 -8.68
C LEU A 30 28.02 12.52 -9.27
N PRO A 31 28.34 12.00 -10.48
CA PRO A 31 29.59 12.36 -11.15
C PRO A 31 29.61 13.85 -11.44
N ALA A 32 30.74 14.50 -11.13
CA ALA A 32 30.97 15.91 -11.47
C ALA A 32 30.89 16.08 -13.00
N ARG A 33 29.86 16.81 -13.46
CA ARG A 33 29.68 17.12 -14.87
C ARG A 33 30.52 18.31 -15.26
N SER A 34 31.35 18.17 -16.31
CA SER A 34 31.93 19.29 -17.07
C SER A 34 30.77 20.14 -17.63
N GLN A 35 30.91 21.45 -17.61
CA GLN A 35 29.95 22.40 -18.11
C GLN A 35 29.72 22.21 -19.61
N ALA A 36 28.72 21.38 -19.97
CA ALA A 36 28.14 21.40 -21.30
C ALA A 36 27.24 22.66 -21.43
N PRO A 37 27.10 23.25 -22.64
CA PRO A 37 26.22 24.39 -22.86
C PRO A 37 24.82 24.07 -22.28
N SER A 38 24.27 25.06 -21.58
CA SER A 38 22.97 24.93 -20.91
C SER A 38 21.93 24.37 -21.89
N PRO A 39 21.28 23.25 -21.59
CA PRO A 39 20.19 22.77 -22.44
C PRO A 39 19.12 23.86 -22.53
N PRO A 40 18.41 23.99 -23.68
CA PRO A 40 17.31 24.94 -23.82
C PRO A 40 16.33 24.75 -22.65
N PRO A 41 15.71 25.86 -22.17
CA PRO A 41 14.83 25.78 -21.02
C PRO A 41 13.77 24.71 -21.25
N GLN A 42 13.87 23.65 -20.47
CA GLN A 42 12.86 22.59 -20.54
C GLN A 42 11.54 23.18 -20.08
N PRO A 43 10.41 22.85 -20.75
CA PRO A 43 9.13 23.39 -20.35
C PRO A 43 8.91 23.08 -18.87
N GLN A 44 8.79 24.15 -18.09
CA GLN A 44 8.51 24.07 -16.68
C GLN A 44 7.18 23.34 -16.53
N TYR A 45 7.15 22.31 -15.71
CA TYR A 45 5.95 21.51 -15.54
C TYR A 45 4.83 22.41 -15.01
N PRO A 46 3.72 22.61 -15.73
CA PRO A 46 2.61 23.37 -15.16
C PRO A 46 2.07 22.58 -13.96
N PRO A 47 1.77 23.21 -12.83
CA PRO A 47 1.01 22.57 -11.78
C PRO A 47 -0.27 22.05 -12.39
N GLY A 48 -0.47 20.74 -12.35
CA GLY A 48 -1.52 20.10 -13.10
C GLY A 48 -2.30 19.09 -12.28
N ASN A 49 -3.35 18.61 -12.87
CA ASN A 49 -4.11 17.51 -12.35
C ASN A 49 -3.62 16.21 -12.98
N GLU A 50 -3.57 15.15 -12.18
CA GLU A 50 -3.33 13.79 -12.63
C GLU A 50 -4.67 13.04 -12.68
N PHE A 51 -4.90 12.31 -13.77
CA PHE A 51 -5.97 11.35 -13.90
C PHE A 51 -5.34 10.03 -14.31
N GLY A 52 -5.58 8.98 -13.55
CA GLY A 52 -4.92 7.70 -13.80
C GLY A 52 -5.76 6.51 -13.40
N VAL A 53 -5.27 5.36 -13.82
CA VAL A 53 -5.78 4.06 -13.40
C VAL A 53 -4.60 3.26 -12.85
N TRP A 54 -4.85 2.42 -11.85
CA TRP A 54 -3.84 1.51 -11.36
C TRP A 54 -4.45 0.19 -10.93
N GLY A 55 -3.64 -0.85 -11.00
CA GLY A 55 -3.97 -2.16 -10.48
C GLY A 55 -2.80 -2.71 -9.68
N GLY A 56 -3.11 -3.45 -8.62
CA GLY A 56 -2.13 -4.04 -7.73
C GLY A 56 -2.53 -5.43 -7.26
N TYR A 57 -1.54 -6.21 -6.92
CA TYR A 57 -1.73 -7.55 -6.36
C TYR A 57 -0.71 -7.83 -5.27
N SER A 58 -1.16 -8.48 -4.20
CA SER A 58 -0.28 -8.82 -3.08
C SER A 58 0.63 -9.98 -3.42
N VAL A 59 1.93 -9.77 -3.21
CA VAL A 59 2.97 -10.79 -3.36
C VAL A 59 3.31 -11.49 -2.03
N GLY A 60 2.73 -11.03 -0.93
CA GLY A 60 2.92 -11.59 0.40
C GLY A 60 2.13 -10.83 1.46
N ASN A 61 2.17 -11.37 2.67
CA ASN A 61 1.71 -10.70 3.87
C ASN A 61 2.91 -10.16 4.65
N ALA A 62 2.70 -9.06 5.35
CA ALA A 62 3.56 -8.57 6.39
C ALA A 62 2.85 -8.76 7.75
N GLN A 63 3.58 -8.58 8.83
CA GLN A 63 3.04 -8.52 10.19
C GLN A 63 3.70 -7.33 10.90
N LEU A 64 3.44 -6.13 10.38
CA LEU A 64 3.99 -4.92 10.97
C LEU A 64 2.99 -4.27 11.95
N ILE A 65 1.73 -4.18 11.53
CA ILE A 65 0.61 -3.64 12.31
C ILE A 65 -0.48 -4.71 12.46
N GLY A 66 -0.82 -5.38 11.37
CA GLY A 66 -1.79 -6.46 11.34
C GLY A 66 -1.22 -7.77 11.89
N ILE A 67 -2.09 -8.60 12.41
CA ILE A 67 -1.72 -9.89 13.02
C ILE A 67 -2.09 -11.07 12.14
N GLU A 68 -3.00 -10.87 11.18
CA GLU A 68 -3.51 -11.93 10.32
C GLU A 68 -2.68 -12.10 9.05
N THR A 69 -2.45 -13.35 8.66
CA THR A 69 -1.64 -13.74 7.51
C THR A 69 -2.38 -14.64 6.53
N ASN A 70 -1.67 -15.10 5.49
CA ASN A 70 -2.19 -16.04 4.47
C ASN A 70 -3.41 -15.51 3.72
N ARG A 71 -3.43 -14.20 3.46
CA ARG A 71 -4.44 -13.52 2.67
C ARG A 71 -3.81 -12.89 1.43
N GLN A 72 -4.57 -12.76 0.36
CA GLN A 72 -4.13 -12.14 -0.88
C GLN A 72 -5.09 -11.01 -1.24
N LEU A 73 -4.52 -9.87 -1.63
CA LEU A 73 -5.25 -8.68 -2.03
C LEU A 73 -5.07 -8.45 -3.51
N GLY A 74 -6.14 -8.13 -4.21
CA GLY A 74 -6.13 -7.57 -5.56
C GLY A 74 -6.96 -6.31 -5.61
N GLU A 75 -6.46 -5.26 -6.25
CA GLU A 75 -7.12 -3.96 -6.34
C GLU A 75 -7.06 -3.42 -7.76
N PHE A 76 -8.12 -2.71 -8.14
CA PHE A 76 -8.17 -1.81 -9.29
C PHE A 76 -8.73 -0.48 -8.85
N ALA A 77 -8.09 0.62 -9.24
CA ALA A 77 -8.50 1.96 -8.82
C ALA A 77 -8.37 3.01 -9.91
N LEU A 78 -9.20 4.04 -9.77
CA LEU A 78 -9.14 5.29 -10.50
C LEU A 78 -8.52 6.34 -9.60
N ARG A 79 -7.50 7.04 -10.09
CA ARG A 79 -6.76 8.07 -9.34
C ARG A 79 -7.04 9.45 -9.89
N TYR A 80 -7.32 10.37 -9.00
CA TYR A 80 -7.17 11.79 -9.19
C TYR A 80 -6.01 12.29 -8.36
N GLY A 81 -5.15 13.12 -8.94
CA GLY A 81 -4.05 13.80 -8.26
C GLY A 81 -4.04 15.29 -8.56
N ARG A 82 -3.63 16.09 -7.60
CA ARG A 82 -3.44 17.53 -7.76
C ARG A 82 -2.10 17.96 -7.18
N THR A 83 -1.27 18.58 -7.99
CA THR A 83 0.00 19.13 -7.54
C THR A 83 -0.29 20.34 -6.65
N LEU A 84 0.17 20.28 -5.40
CA LEU A 84 0.05 21.33 -4.39
C LEU A 84 1.27 22.25 -4.39
N PHE A 85 2.43 21.66 -4.68
CA PHE A 85 3.71 22.33 -4.64
C PHE A 85 4.62 21.69 -5.68
N ASP A 86 5.29 22.53 -6.49
CA ASP A 86 6.20 22.07 -7.56
C ASP A 86 7.49 22.90 -7.54
N LYS A 87 8.62 22.20 -7.38
CA LYS A 87 9.97 22.74 -7.46
C LYS A 87 10.85 21.80 -8.30
N PRO A 88 11.96 22.26 -8.86
CA PRO A 88 12.81 21.47 -9.76
C PRO A 88 13.18 20.08 -9.21
N HIS A 89 13.43 19.97 -7.92
CA HIS A 89 13.89 18.72 -7.31
C HIS A 89 12.79 17.91 -6.62
N VAL A 90 11.67 18.54 -6.26
CA VAL A 90 10.60 17.89 -5.50
C VAL A 90 9.24 18.48 -5.83
N ALA A 91 8.23 17.63 -5.93
CA ALA A 91 6.83 18.05 -6.00
C ALA A 91 6.01 17.30 -4.94
N LEU A 92 5.07 18.02 -4.32
CA LEU A 92 4.05 17.45 -3.44
C LEU A 92 2.73 17.43 -4.19
N GLN A 93 2.09 16.27 -4.18
CA GLN A 93 0.81 16.04 -4.82
C GLN A 93 -0.18 15.49 -3.79
N TYR A 94 -1.38 16.02 -3.78
CA TYR A 94 -2.55 15.39 -3.19
C TYR A 94 -3.05 14.28 -4.11
N THR A 95 -3.48 13.14 -3.56
CA THR A 95 -4.11 12.06 -4.33
C THR A 95 -5.40 11.59 -3.69
N LEU A 96 -6.35 11.23 -4.54
CA LEU A 96 -7.61 10.58 -4.20
C LEU A 96 -7.74 9.34 -5.08
N ASP A 97 -7.97 8.18 -4.48
CA ASP A 97 -8.24 6.94 -5.21
C ASP A 97 -9.68 6.49 -4.97
N VAL A 98 -10.40 6.20 -6.04
CA VAL A 98 -11.65 5.44 -6.00
C VAL A 98 -11.33 4.01 -6.40
N ILE A 99 -11.66 3.05 -5.55
CA ILE A 99 -11.36 1.63 -5.71
C ILE A 99 -12.68 0.89 -6.03
N PRO A 100 -13.09 0.83 -7.31
CA PRO A 100 -14.35 0.15 -7.67
C PRO A 100 -14.28 -1.37 -7.47
N VAL A 101 -13.07 -1.93 -7.47
CA VAL A 101 -12.87 -3.37 -7.28
C VAL A 101 -11.71 -3.60 -6.33
N GLU A 102 -12.02 -4.26 -5.22
CA GLU A 102 -11.08 -4.88 -4.31
C GLU A 102 -11.45 -6.35 -4.13
N THR A 103 -10.47 -7.21 -4.08
CA THR A 103 -10.66 -8.63 -3.83
C THR A 103 -9.72 -9.08 -2.72
N VAL A 104 -10.26 -9.75 -1.72
CA VAL A 104 -9.47 -10.39 -0.66
C VAL A 104 -9.72 -11.89 -0.71
N ARG A 105 -8.68 -12.65 -1.04
CA ARG A 105 -8.70 -14.11 -0.94
C ARG A 105 -8.24 -14.51 0.47
N GLN A 106 -9.13 -15.11 1.22
CA GLN A 106 -8.95 -15.42 2.63
C GLN A 106 -9.44 -16.85 2.96
N TYR A 107 -9.25 -17.28 4.20
CA TYR A 107 -9.91 -18.50 4.67
C TYR A 107 -11.42 -18.24 4.80
N SER A 108 -12.21 -19.26 4.48
CA SER A 108 -13.64 -19.28 4.79
C SER A 108 -13.87 -19.67 6.26
N TYR A 109 -15.10 -19.53 6.74
CA TYR A 109 -15.47 -20.13 8.03
C TYR A 109 -15.14 -21.61 8.08
N ALA A 110 -14.66 -22.07 9.24
CA ALA A 110 -14.48 -23.50 9.48
C ALA A 110 -15.84 -24.19 9.46
N VAL A 111 -15.97 -25.20 8.63
CA VAL A 111 -17.12 -26.12 8.65
C VAL A 111 -16.72 -27.33 9.49
N CYS A 112 -17.36 -27.47 10.64
CA CYS A 112 -17.13 -28.58 11.54
C CYS A 112 -18.24 -29.63 11.35
N MET A 113 -17.86 -30.86 11.01
CA MET A 113 -18.78 -31.99 10.89
C MET A 113 -18.71 -32.83 12.17
N PRO A 114 -19.84 -33.11 12.84
CA PRO A 114 -19.88 -34.04 13.96
C PRO A 114 -19.51 -35.43 13.45
N THR A 115 -18.57 -36.08 14.14
CA THR A 115 -18.25 -37.50 13.90
C THR A 115 -18.92 -38.37 14.95
N PRO A 116 -19.18 -39.66 14.66
CA PRO A 116 -19.80 -40.59 15.62
C PRO A 116 -19.03 -40.71 16.95
N ASN A 117 -17.74 -40.34 16.95
CA ASN A 117 -16.86 -40.47 18.13
C ASN A 117 -16.61 -39.13 18.84
N GLN A 118 -17.44 -38.08 18.63
CA GLN A 118 -17.39 -36.77 19.26
C GLN A 118 -16.14 -35.91 18.94
N ILE A 119 -15.27 -36.32 18.04
CA ILE A 119 -14.19 -35.48 17.54
C ILE A 119 -14.73 -34.70 16.33
N ALA A 120 -14.98 -33.40 16.50
CA ALA A 120 -15.37 -32.54 15.39
C ALA A 120 -14.20 -32.42 14.40
N TYR A 121 -14.44 -32.80 13.17
CA TYR A 121 -13.49 -32.52 12.08
C TYR A 121 -13.86 -31.18 11.44
N CYS A 122 -12.97 -30.21 11.55
CA CYS A 122 -13.16 -28.89 10.99
C CYS A 122 -12.25 -28.67 9.78
N THR A 123 -12.81 -28.19 8.69
CA THR A 123 -12.05 -27.82 7.48
C THR A 123 -12.27 -26.36 7.16
N ASN A 124 -11.18 -25.67 6.86
CA ASN A 124 -11.20 -24.31 6.36
C ASN A 124 -10.97 -24.32 4.85
N GLY A 125 -11.97 -23.90 4.07
CA GLY A 125 -11.80 -23.61 2.67
C GLY A 125 -11.14 -22.24 2.45
N ARG A 126 -10.99 -21.85 1.19
CA ARG A 126 -10.64 -20.49 0.80
C ARG A 126 -11.78 -19.86 0.00
N GLU A 127 -12.00 -18.56 0.23
CA GLU A 127 -12.97 -17.78 -0.51
C GLU A 127 -12.35 -16.47 -1.00
N THR A 128 -12.94 -15.90 -2.04
CA THR A 128 -12.62 -14.54 -2.50
C THR A 128 -13.78 -13.63 -2.14
N VAL A 129 -13.48 -12.62 -1.35
CA VAL A 129 -14.43 -11.58 -0.96
C VAL A 129 -14.21 -10.38 -1.86
N TYR A 130 -15.29 -9.84 -2.40
CA TYR A 130 -15.28 -8.65 -3.23
C TYR A 130 -15.68 -7.43 -2.41
N GLY A 131 -15.08 -6.31 -2.75
CA GLY A 131 -15.33 -5.02 -2.13
C GLY A 131 -14.99 -3.87 -3.04
N GLY A 132 -15.14 -2.70 -2.51
CA GLY A 132 -14.71 -1.46 -3.12
C GLY A 132 -14.59 -0.37 -2.06
N GLY A 133 -13.90 0.70 -2.40
CA GLY A 133 -13.60 1.73 -1.41
C GLY A 133 -13.15 3.05 -2.00
N VAL A 134 -12.71 3.91 -1.13
CA VAL A 134 -12.10 5.19 -1.49
C VAL A 134 -11.00 5.54 -0.50
N ASN A 135 -9.88 6.03 -1.03
CA ASN A 135 -8.82 6.66 -0.25
C ASN A 135 -8.84 8.17 -0.53
N PRO A 136 -9.65 8.93 0.24
CA PRO A 136 -9.84 10.37 0.00
C PRO A 136 -8.66 11.20 0.44
N ILE A 137 -7.76 10.67 1.26
CA ILE A 137 -6.61 11.37 1.79
C ILE A 137 -5.35 10.66 1.30
N GLY A 138 -4.62 11.34 0.42
CA GLY A 138 -3.33 10.85 -0.04
C GLY A 138 -2.35 11.98 -0.29
N LEU A 139 -1.09 11.73 0.03
CA LEU A 139 0.02 12.62 -0.25
C LEU A 139 1.13 11.84 -0.95
N LYS A 140 1.68 12.42 -2.01
CA LYS A 140 2.76 11.86 -2.80
C LYS A 140 3.85 12.89 -2.99
N LEU A 141 5.08 12.51 -2.71
CA LEU A 141 6.28 13.28 -2.97
C LEU A 141 7.03 12.66 -4.14
N ASN A 142 7.17 13.41 -5.22
CA ASN A 142 8.01 13.07 -6.37
C ASN A 142 9.35 13.77 -6.24
N PHE A 143 10.42 13.05 -6.54
CA PHE A 143 11.79 13.56 -6.58
C PHE A 143 12.30 13.65 -8.02
N ARG A 144 13.36 14.46 -8.26
CA ARG A 144 13.99 14.63 -9.58
C ARG A 144 13.01 15.11 -10.65
N ARG A 145 12.24 16.11 -10.32
CA ARG A 145 11.14 16.66 -11.16
C ARG A 145 11.55 17.03 -12.59
N GLU A 146 12.81 17.40 -12.77
CA GLU A 146 13.39 17.75 -14.08
C GLU A 146 13.65 16.56 -14.99
N HIS A 147 13.57 15.35 -14.45
CA HIS A 147 13.86 14.11 -15.19
C HIS A 147 12.60 13.35 -15.55
N ARG A 148 12.67 12.53 -16.59
CA ARG A 148 11.57 11.63 -16.97
C ARG A 148 11.40 10.49 -15.97
N PHE A 149 12.47 10.11 -15.30
CA PHE A 149 12.48 9.11 -14.23
C PHE A 149 12.40 9.84 -12.89
N GLN A 150 11.25 9.71 -12.22
CA GLN A 150 10.96 10.40 -10.98
C GLN A 150 10.65 9.38 -9.88
N PRO A 151 11.57 9.10 -8.97
CA PRO A 151 11.26 8.33 -7.76
C PRO A 151 10.19 9.05 -6.94
N PHE A 152 9.37 8.28 -6.23
CA PHE A 152 8.38 8.86 -5.33
C PHE A 152 8.22 8.02 -4.07
N ILE A 153 7.69 8.68 -3.03
CA ILE A 153 7.08 8.07 -1.86
C ILE A 153 5.68 8.63 -1.71
N ALA A 154 4.76 7.82 -1.19
CA ALA A 154 3.39 8.25 -0.96
C ALA A 154 2.78 7.53 0.24
N SER A 155 1.71 8.09 0.75
CA SER A 155 0.84 7.45 1.74
C SER A 155 -0.60 7.83 1.46
N THR A 156 -1.52 6.87 1.63
CA THR A 156 -2.95 7.13 1.52
C THR A 156 -3.69 6.53 2.71
N ALA A 157 -4.85 7.11 3.00
CA ALA A 157 -5.77 6.61 4.01
C ALA A 157 -7.20 6.70 3.50
N GLY A 158 -8.01 5.71 3.89
CA GLY A 158 -9.38 5.63 3.45
C GLY A 158 -10.16 4.49 4.08
N PHE A 159 -11.11 3.98 3.33
CA PHE A 159 -11.95 2.87 3.77
C PHE A 159 -12.40 2.02 2.59
N VAL A 160 -12.75 0.77 2.91
CA VAL A 160 -13.28 -0.22 2.00
C VAL A 160 -14.51 -0.88 2.62
N ALA A 161 -15.51 -1.15 1.77
CA ALA A 161 -16.69 -1.94 2.11
C ALA A 161 -16.68 -3.22 1.27
N SER A 162 -16.88 -4.36 1.91
CA SER A 162 -16.85 -5.67 1.28
C SER A 162 -18.18 -6.43 1.50
N VAL A 163 -18.50 -7.33 0.59
CA VAL A 163 -19.75 -8.11 0.62
C VAL A 163 -19.79 -9.12 1.78
N ARG A 164 -18.65 -9.44 2.36
CA ARG A 164 -18.50 -10.29 3.55
C ARG A 164 -17.42 -9.71 4.46
N PRO A 165 -17.37 -10.10 5.75
CA PRO A 165 -16.32 -9.65 6.65
C PRO A 165 -14.91 -9.96 6.15
N VAL A 166 -13.97 -9.06 6.45
CA VAL A 166 -12.53 -9.23 6.20
C VAL A 166 -11.78 -8.93 7.49
N PRO A 167 -11.07 -9.91 8.05
CA PRO A 167 -11.14 -11.34 7.74
C PRO A 167 -12.44 -11.99 8.23
N VAL A 168 -12.88 -13.06 7.58
CA VAL A 168 -14.14 -13.73 7.94
C VAL A 168 -13.96 -14.82 9.00
N ASP A 169 -12.79 -15.41 9.05
CA ASP A 169 -12.46 -16.62 9.83
C ASP A 169 -11.96 -16.32 11.26
N VAL A 170 -11.90 -15.06 11.64
CA VAL A 170 -11.48 -14.62 12.98
C VAL A 170 -12.46 -13.62 13.61
N PRO A 171 -12.56 -13.57 14.95
CA PRO A 171 -13.38 -12.58 15.63
C PRO A 171 -13.01 -11.14 15.24
N GLY A 172 -14.00 -10.25 15.20
CA GLY A 172 -13.79 -8.83 14.91
C GLY A 172 -13.63 -8.49 13.42
N GLY A 173 -13.68 -9.47 12.52
CA GLY A 173 -13.75 -9.19 11.08
C GLY A 173 -15.04 -8.43 10.73
N THR A 174 -14.94 -7.41 9.86
CA THR A 174 -16.04 -6.54 9.48
C THR A 174 -16.16 -6.36 7.98
N GLN A 175 -17.35 -5.99 7.51
CA GLN A 175 -17.59 -5.65 6.11
C GLN A 175 -17.08 -4.24 5.77
N PHE A 176 -17.01 -3.36 6.75
CA PHE A 176 -16.48 -2.01 6.60
C PHE A 176 -15.17 -1.91 7.38
N ASN A 177 -14.09 -1.62 6.66
CA ASN A 177 -12.74 -1.51 7.20
C ASN A 177 -12.10 -0.19 6.79
N PHE A 178 -11.17 0.29 7.61
CA PHE A 178 -10.27 1.38 7.26
C PHE A 178 -9.03 0.85 6.57
N THR A 179 -8.50 1.65 5.66
CA THR A 179 -7.26 1.36 4.94
C THR A 179 -6.24 2.43 5.20
N PHE A 180 -4.99 2.01 5.28
CA PHE A 180 -3.84 2.88 5.36
C PHE A 180 -2.69 2.23 4.59
N ASP A 181 -1.98 3.01 3.80
CA ASP A 181 -0.83 2.48 3.06
C ASP A 181 0.37 3.42 3.02
N TRP A 182 1.54 2.81 2.79
CA TRP A 182 2.76 3.48 2.36
C TRP A 182 3.19 2.92 1.02
N GLN A 183 3.62 3.81 0.13
CA GLN A 183 4.02 3.47 -1.22
C GLN A 183 5.41 4.03 -1.50
N ALA A 184 6.19 3.30 -2.31
CA ALA A 184 7.42 3.77 -2.91
C ALA A 184 7.53 3.21 -4.33
N GLY A 185 8.09 4.00 -5.24
CA GLY A 185 8.20 3.57 -6.62
C GLY A 185 8.80 4.62 -7.53
N VAL A 186 8.48 4.51 -8.81
CA VAL A 186 8.99 5.38 -9.85
C VAL A 186 7.90 5.73 -10.87
N ASP A 187 7.84 6.99 -11.24
CA ASP A 187 7.10 7.50 -12.40
C ASP A 187 8.03 7.60 -13.60
N LEU A 188 7.63 7.00 -14.73
CA LEU A 188 8.30 7.06 -16.01
C LEU A 188 7.50 7.92 -16.98
N PHE A 189 7.89 9.17 -17.12
CA PHE A 189 7.21 10.12 -17.99
C PHE A 189 7.60 9.95 -19.46
N ASN A 190 6.65 10.15 -20.37
CA ASN A 190 6.93 10.31 -21.80
C ASN A 190 7.72 11.63 -22.07
N SER A 191 8.05 11.90 -23.32
CA SER A 191 8.86 13.07 -23.69
C SER A 191 8.14 14.38 -23.46
N SER A 192 6.82 14.42 -23.69
CA SER A 192 5.96 15.61 -23.45
C SER A 192 5.58 15.79 -21.98
N ARG A 193 5.85 14.80 -21.14
CA ARG A 193 5.54 14.78 -19.71
C ARG A 193 4.06 14.93 -19.35
N ASP A 194 3.18 14.68 -20.31
CA ASP A 194 1.73 14.66 -20.13
C ASP A 194 1.18 13.26 -19.77
N ARG A 195 2.05 12.23 -19.80
CA ARG A 195 1.69 10.85 -19.48
C ARG A 195 2.83 10.18 -18.71
N ALA A 196 2.46 9.28 -17.80
CA ALA A 196 3.43 8.48 -17.07
C ALA A 196 2.96 7.05 -16.84
N TRP A 197 3.88 6.11 -16.92
CA TRP A 197 3.77 4.82 -16.28
C TRP A 197 4.35 4.91 -14.87
N ARG A 198 3.70 4.24 -13.93
CA ARG A 198 4.16 4.17 -12.54
C ARG A 198 4.29 2.71 -12.13
N PHE A 199 5.42 2.35 -11.57
CA PHE A 199 5.66 1.08 -10.91
C PHE A 199 5.96 1.34 -9.44
N GLY A 200 5.38 0.54 -8.57
CA GLY A 200 5.63 0.74 -7.16
C GLY A 200 5.33 -0.48 -6.31
N TYR A 201 5.81 -0.38 -5.11
CA TYR A 201 5.48 -1.25 -3.99
C TYR A 201 4.61 -0.47 -3.01
N LYS A 202 3.61 -1.14 -2.46
CA LYS A 202 2.70 -0.63 -1.46
C LYS A 202 2.64 -1.60 -0.29
N TYR A 203 2.90 -1.12 0.92
CA TYR A 203 2.46 -1.77 2.14
C TYR A 203 1.07 -1.26 2.46
N GLN A 204 0.10 -2.15 2.62
CA GLN A 204 -1.29 -1.79 2.91
C GLN A 204 -1.77 -2.50 4.16
N HIS A 205 -2.34 -1.74 5.07
CA HIS A 205 -3.01 -2.20 6.27
C HIS A 205 -4.52 -2.02 6.11
N ILE A 206 -5.29 -3.07 6.43
CA ILE A 206 -6.75 -3.07 6.47
C ILE A 206 -7.19 -3.52 7.85
N SER A 207 -8.06 -2.75 8.51
CA SER A 207 -8.54 -3.08 9.85
C SER A 207 -9.86 -2.40 10.19
N ASN A 208 -10.54 -2.90 11.22
CA ASN A 208 -11.77 -2.29 11.73
C ASN A 208 -11.53 -1.07 12.64
N ALA A 209 -10.26 -0.68 12.87
CA ALA A 209 -9.85 0.43 13.75
C ALA A 209 -10.44 0.33 15.17
N TYR A 210 -10.49 -0.86 15.74
CA TYR A 210 -11.07 -1.14 17.07
C TYR A 210 -12.54 -0.74 17.23
N ARG A 211 -13.33 -0.77 16.15
CA ARG A 211 -14.78 -0.58 16.24
C ARG A 211 -15.52 -1.79 16.84
N HIS A 212 -14.78 -2.88 17.09
CA HIS A 212 -15.19 -4.07 17.83
C HIS A 212 -14.15 -4.38 18.92
N ASP A 213 -14.47 -5.30 19.81
CA ASP A 213 -13.61 -5.69 20.93
C ASP A 213 -12.24 -6.24 20.47
N PHE A 214 -12.18 -6.75 19.26
CA PHE A 214 -10.95 -7.27 18.65
C PHE A 214 -10.73 -6.65 17.27
N ASN A 215 -9.48 -6.29 16.98
CA ASN A 215 -9.07 -5.74 15.68
C ASN A 215 -8.10 -6.71 14.97
N PRO A 216 -8.59 -7.59 14.10
CA PRO A 216 -7.77 -8.56 13.37
C PRO A 216 -7.14 -7.95 12.12
N GLY A 217 -6.38 -6.86 12.25
CA GLY A 217 -5.79 -6.18 11.12
C GLY A 217 -4.99 -7.11 10.20
N VAL A 218 -5.06 -6.85 8.90
CA VAL A 218 -4.34 -7.58 7.84
C VAL A 218 -3.39 -6.66 7.11
N ASP A 219 -2.15 -7.12 6.94
CA ASP A 219 -1.10 -6.39 6.21
C ASP A 219 -0.81 -7.08 4.89
N PHE A 220 -0.73 -6.30 3.81
CA PHE A 220 -0.41 -6.78 2.48
C PHE A 220 0.83 -6.08 1.93
N GLN A 221 1.66 -6.84 1.23
CA GLN A 221 2.76 -6.34 0.39
C GLN A 221 2.29 -6.39 -1.05
N VAL A 222 2.04 -5.24 -1.65
CA VAL A 222 1.42 -5.12 -2.98
C VAL A 222 2.41 -4.55 -3.98
N ILE A 223 2.54 -5.19 -5.13
CA ILE A 223 3.17 -4.60 -6.31
C ILE A 223 2.07 -4.02 -7.18
N PHE A 224 2.26 -2.80 -7.68
CA PHE A 224 1.26 -2.16 -8.52
C PHE A 224 1.86 -1.49 -9.75
N LEU A 225 1.01 -1.39 -10.77
CA LEU A 225 1.26 -0.69 -12.01
C LEU A 225 0.17 0.35 -12.22
N SER A 226 0.55 1.54 -12.68
CA SER A 226 -0.38 2.62 -13.00
C SER A 226 -0.05 3.28 -14.33
N TYR A 227 -1.08 3.83 -14.97
CA TYR A 227 -0.94 4.72 -16.10
C TYR A 227 -1.72 6.01 -15.86
N SER A 228 -1.08 7.14 -16.05
CA SER A 228 -1.63 8.46 -15.72
C SER A 228 -1.48 9.46 -16.84
N PHE A 229 -2.46 10.37 -16.94
CA PHE A 229 -2.47 11.55 -17.78
C PHE A 229 -2.37 12.79 -16.89
N PHE A 230 -1.64 13.80 -17.35
CA PHE A 230 -1.43 15.06 -16.65
C PHE A 230 -1.97 16.22 -17.48
N LYS A 231 -2.73 17.12 -16.83
CA LYS A 231 -3.33 18.32 -17.44
C LYS A 231 -3.19 19.54 -16.53
#